data_7d0016fd63ad1d947eb3668a694fc9f5
#
_entry.id   7d0016fd63ad1d947eb3668a694fc9f5
#
_cell.length_a   1.000
_cell.length_b   1.000
_cell.length_c   1.000
_cell.angle_alpha   90.00
_cell.angle_beta   90.00
_cell.angle_gamma   90.00
#
_symmetry.space_group_name_H-M   'P 1'
#
loop_
_entity.id
_entity.type
_entity.pdbx_description
1 polymer ?
#
loop_
_entity_poly.entity_id
_entity_poly.type
_entity_poly.pdbx_seq_one_letter_code
_entity_poly.pdbx_strand_id
1 'polypeptide(L)'
;TIATLLYNMFRKFGHKCGLLSTVCNYIEDEAIPADHTTPDPIELNLLLSKMVEAGCEYAFMECSSHAIAQKRIGGLTFTGGIFTNLTRDHLDYHKTFENYRNAKKAFFDGLPKSAFAITNADDKNGMVMVQNTKATVKTYSTRSVADFKARIIECHFEGMYLEMDGHEVGVQFIGKFNVSNLLAVYGTAVMLGKNP
;
A
#
# COMPACT_ATOMS: atom_id res chain seq x y z
N THR A 1 8.08 -0.08 -0.28
CA THR A 1 8.14 -1.54 -0.06
C THR A 1 6.86 -2.26 -0.51
N ILE A 2 5.67 -1.97 0.06
CA ILE A 2 4.43 -2.71 -0.29
C ILE A 2 4.04 -2.49 -1.75
N ALA A 3 4.10 -1.27 -2.27
CA ALA A 3 3.83 -1.00 -3.68
C ALA A 3 4.76 -1.81 -4.60
N THR A 4 6.05 -1.88 -4.27
CA THR A 4 7.04 -2.67 -5.03
C THR A 4 6.75 -4.17 -4.97
N LEU A 5 6.37 -4.69 -3.80
CA LEU A 5 6.02 -6.11 -3.65
C LEU A 5 4.76 -6.47 -4.47
N LEU A 6 3.74 -5.61 -4.44
CA LEU A 6 2.54 -5.78 -5.25
C LEU A 6 2.87 -5.73 -6.75
N TYR A 7 3.63 -4.74 -7.18
CA TYR A 7 4.09 -4.62 -8.57
C TYR A 7 4.81 -5.89 -9.02
N ASN A 8 5.79 -6.38 -8.25
CA ASN A 8 6.55 -7.59 -8.59
C ASN A 8 5.66 -8.84 -8.60
N MET A 9 4.74 -8.96 -7.64
CA MET A 9 3.85 -10.11 -7.54
C MET A 9 2.87 -10.15 -8.72
N PHE A 10 2.23 -9.03 -9.05
CA PHE A 10 1.26 -8.97 -10.14
C PHE A 10 1.92 -9.18 -11.52
N ARG A 11 3.16 -8.73 -11.68
CA ARG A 11 3.96 -9.05 -12.88
C ARG A 11 4.26 -10.55 -12.98
N LYS A 12 4.56 -11.21 -11.85
CA LYS A 12 4.72 -12.68 -11.84
C LYS A 12 3.41 -13.42 -12.17
N PHE A 13 2.26 -12.82 -11.89
CA PHE A 13 0.97 -13.34 -12.33
C PHE A 13 0.68 -13.09 -13.82
N GLY A 14 1.58 -12.45 -14.54
CA GLY A 14 1.46 -12.18 -15.98
C GLY A 14 0.74 -10.87 -16.34
N HIS A 15 0.51 -10.00 -15.34
CA HIS A 15 -0.11 -8.69 -15.59
C HIS A 15 0.93 -7.64 -15.93
N LYS A 16 0.58 -6.73 -16.81
CA LYS A 16 1.33 -5.50 -17.05
C LYS A 16 1.07 -4.50 -15.94
N CYS A 17 2.14 -3.98 -15.34
CA CYS A 17 2.05 -3.16 -14.14
C CYS A 17 2.93 -1.91 -14.23
N GLY A 18 2.44 -0.83 -13.61
CA GLY A 18 3.22 0.35 -13.28
C GLY A 18 3.51 0.45 -11.78
N LEU A 19 4.59 1.11 -11.44
CA LEU A 19 4.99 1.40 -10.06
C LEU A 19 5.38 2.87 -9.92
N LEU A 20 4.86 3.54 -8.92
CA LEU A 20 5.27 4.88 -8.48
C LEU A 20 5.74 4.79 -7.04
N SER A 21 7.05 4.97 -6.82
CA SER A 21 7.67 4.75 -5.51
C SER A 21 8.78 5.75 -5.21
N THR A 22 9.24 5.76 -3.97
CA THR A 22 10.29 6.69 -3.49
C THR A 22 11.62 6.52 -4.22
N VAL A 23 11.96 5.31 -4.63
CA VAL A 23 13.29 5.00 -5.16
C VAL A 23 13.33 5.10 -6.68
N CYS A 24 12.32 4.52 -7.33
CA CYS A 24 12.25 4.46 -8.79
C CYS A 24 10.79 4.21 -9.21
N ASN A 25 10.39 4.83 -10.29
CA ASN A 25 9.14 4.54 -10.96
C ASN A 25 9.38 3.48 -12.05
N TYR A 26 8.37 2.69 -12.36
CA TYR A 26 8.43 1.69 -13.43
C TYR A 26 7.18 1.75 -14.30
N ILE A 27 7.38 1.65 -15.60
CA ILE A 27 6.35 1.36 -16.58
C ILE A 27 6.74 0.04 -17.21
N GLU A 28 6.09 -1.06 -16.87
CA GLU A 28 6.56 -2.41 -17.16
C GLU A 28 8.01 -2.58 -16.66
N ASP A 29 8.96 -2.91 -17.53
CA ASP A 29 10.39 -3.06 -17.20
C ASP A 29 11.19 -1.75 -17.30
N GLU A 30 10.59 -0.68 -17.82
CA GLU A 30 11.27 0.61 -17.99
C GLU A 30 11.37 1.33 -16.65
N ALA A 31 12.61 1.50 -16.18
CA ALA A 31 12.92 2.25 -14.97
C ALA A 31 13.00 3.74 -15.24
N ILE A 32 12.27 4.54 -14.48
CA ILE A 32 12.24 6.00 -14.57
C ILE A 32 12.67 6.54 -13.21
N PRO A 33 13.74 7.37 -13.13
CA PRO A 33 14.16 7.99 -11.87
C PRO A 33 13.01 8.71 -11.18
N ALA A 34 12.96 8.64 -9.85
CA ALA A 34 11.95 9.31 -9.05
C ALA A 34 12.59 10.45 -8.24
N ASP A 35 12.13 11.67 -8.46
CA ASP A 35 12.58 12.83 -7.67
C ASP A 35 11.79 12.94 -6.35
N HIS A 36 10.58 12.42 -6.32
CA HIS A 36 9.70 12.43 -5.16
C HIS A 36 8.94 11.10 -5.01
N THR A 37 8.62 10.72 -3.77
CA THR A 37 7.78 9.54 -3.47
C THR A 37 6.46 9.56 -4.24
N THR A 38 5.86 10.74 -4.35
CA THR A 38 4.66 10.99 -5.16
C THR A 38 4.97 12.22 -6.01
N PRO A 39 5.00 12.11 -7.34
CA PRO A 39 5.26 13.23 -8.25
C PRO A 39 4.27 14.40 -8.10
N ASP A 40 4.57 15.52 -8.72
CA ASP A 40 3.58 16.59 -8.86
C ASP A 40 2.38 16.15 -9.73
N PRO A 41 1.25 16.87 -9.72
CA PRO A 41 0.05 16.42 -10.42
C PRO A 41 0.21 16.26 -11.93
N ILE A 42 1.05 17.06 -12.58
CA ILE A 42 1.25 17.02 -14.03
C ILE A 42 2.08 15.77 -14.38
N GLU A 43 3.22 15.63 -13.72
CA GLU A 43 4.11 14.47 -13.90
C GLU A 43 3.40 13.16 -13.55
N LEU A 44 2.65 13.13 -12.44
CA LEU A 44 1.88 11.97 -12.03
C LEU A 44 0.89 11.52 -13.11
N ASN A 45 0.10 12.44 -13.66
CA ASN A 45 -0.86 12.11 -14.72
C ASN A 45 -0.16 11.73 -16.02
N LEU A 46 0.99 12.33 -16.35
CA LEU A 46 1.79 11.93 -17.51
C LEU A 46 2.31 10.49 -17.36
N LEU A 47 2.84 10.13 -16.20
CA LEU A 47 3.30 8.75 -15.93
C LEU A 47 2.15 7.75 -16.02
N LEU A 48 0.99 8.07 -15.44
CA LEU A 48 -0.19 7.22 -15.53
C LEU A 48 -0.70 7.08 -16.97
N SER A 49 -0.66 8.15 -17.78
CA SER A 49 -1.00 8.08 -19.20
C SER A 49 -0.07 7.15 -19.96
N LYS A 50 1.24 7.26 -19.74
CA LYS A 50 2.23 6.34 -20.33
C LYS A 50 2.01 4.89 -19.89
N MET A 51 1.62 4.64 -18.62
CA MET A 51 1.27 3.30 -18.15
C MET A 51 0.05 2.73 -18.93
N VAL A 52 -0.96 3.56 -19.16
CA VAL A 52 -2.13 3.16 -19.98
C VAL A 52 -1.71 2.85 -21.42
N GLU A 53 -0.89 3.69 -22.05
CA GLU A 53 -0.36 3.49 -23.39
C GLU A 53 0.47 2.20 -23.51
N ALA A 54 1.24 1.86 -22.47
CA ALA A 54 2.00 0.60 -22.37
C ALA A 54 1.10 -0.62 -22.11
N GLY A 55 -0.19 -0.41 -21.83
CA GLY A 55 -1.17 -1.46 -21.54
C GLY A 55 -1.12 -1.98 -20.12
N CYS A 56 -0.62 -1.18 -19.15
CA CYS A 56 -0.64 -1.57 -17.74
C CYS A 56 -2.07 -1.75 -17.23
N GLU A 57 -2.34 -2.90 -16.64
CA GLU A 57 -3.63 -3.25 -16.03
C GLU A 57 -3.72 -2.75 -14.58
N TYR A 58 -2.57 -2.63 -13.93
CA TYR A 58 -2.43 -2.19 -12.54
C TYR A 58 -1.35 -1.11 -12.42
N ALA A 59 -1.62 -0.12 -11.56
CA ALA A 59 -0.62 0.85 -11.11
C ALA A 59 -0.59 0.85 -9.58
N PHE A 60 0.56 0.56 -9.02
CA PHE A 60 0.79 0.58 -7.57
C PHE A 60 1.61 1.81 -7.21
N MET A 61 1.16 2.58 -6.20
CA MET A 61 1.85 3.81 -5.83
C MET A 61 1.96 4.01 -4.33
N GLU A 62 3.01 4.70 -3.94
CA GLU A 62 3.19 5.22 -2.58
C GLU A 62 2.62 6.64 -2.51
N CYS A 63 1.64 6.86 -1.63
CA CYS A 63 1.03 8.16 -1.38
C CYS A 63 1.61 8.79 -0.13
N SER A 64 2.46 9.81 -0.28
CA SER A 64 2.99 10.55 0.85
C SER A 64 1.95 11.47 1.47
N SER A 65 2.07 11.76 2.78
CA SER A 65 1.18 12.71 3.45
C SER A 65 1.27 14.13 2.87
N HIS A 66 2.44 14.51 2.37
CA HIS A 66 2.64 15.77 1.64
C HIS A 66 1.82 15.79 0.35
N ALA A 67 1.88 14.72 -0.44
CA ALA A 67 1.14 14.62 -1.69
C ALA A 67 -0.38 14.72 -1.47
N ILE A 68 -0.89 14.08 -0.42
CA ILE A 68 -2.31 14.16 -0.06
C ILE A 68 -2.67 15.60 0.35
N ALA A 69 -1.89 16.20 1.27
CA ALA A 69 -2.12 17.56 1.74
C ALA A 69 -2.03 18.61 0.61
N GLN A 70 -1.10 18.41 -0.31
CA GLN A 70 -0.89 19.27 -1.48
C GLN A 70 -1.81 18.93 -2.66
N LYS A 71 -2.74 18.00 -2.49
CA LYS A 71 -3.68 17.54 -3.53
C LYS A 71 -3.00 17.03 -4.83
N ARG A 72 -1.76 16.51 -4.74
CA ARG A 72 -1.04 15.96 -5.91
C ARG A 72 -1.77 14.80 -6.56
N ILE A 73 -2.56 14.05 -5.79
CA ILE A 73 -3.39 12.93 -6.23
C ILE A 73 -4.83 13.35 -6.55
N GLY A 74 -5.10 14.67 -6.61
CA GLY A 74 -6.44 15.19 -6.93
C GLY A 74 -6.90 14.77 -8.32
N GLY A 75 -8.17 14.38 -8.43
CA GLY A 75 -8.75 13.88 -9.70
C GLY A 75 -8.51 12.39 -9.98
N LEU A 76 -7.64 11.71 -9.23
CA LEU A 76 -7.46 10.26 -9.39
C LEU A 76 -8.54 9.48 -8.63
N THR A 77 -8.97 8.36 -9.21
CA THR A 77 -9.85 7.39 -8.56
C THR A 77 -9.05 6.13 -8.25
N PHE A 78 -9.03 5.75 -6.98
CA PHE A 78 -8.29 4.57 -6.52
C PHE A 78 -9.21 3.37 -6.35
N THR A 79 -8.75 2.20 -6.82
CA THR A 79 -9.43 0.91 -6.60
C THR A 79 -9.30 0.45 -5.15
N GLY A 80 -8.22 0.83 -4.48
CA GLY A 80 -8.00 0.50 -3.07
C GLY A 80 -6.93 1.34 -2.42
N GLY A 81 -6.93 1.31 -1.09
CA GLY A 81 -5.93 1.97 -0.27
C GLY A 81 -5.45 1.07 0.88
N ILE A 82 -4.18 1.19 1.21
CA ILE A 82 -3.54 0.39 2.27
C ILE A 82 -2.96 1.34 3.31
N PHE A 83 -3.39 1.19 4.56
CA PHE A 83 -2.77 1.84 5.70
C PHE A 83 -1.84 0.88 6.43
N THR A 84 -0.59 1.26 6.58
CA THR A 84 0.45 0.44 7.21
C THR A 84 0.71 0.81 8.65
N ASN A 85 1.14 2.03 8.89
CA ASN A 85 1.44 2.56 10.21
C ASN A 85 1.51 4.09 10.20
N LEU A 86 1.50 4.67 11.39
CA LEU A 86 1.70 6.09 11.61
C LEU A 86 2.70 6.32 12.73
N THR A 87 3.94 6.65 12.36
CA THR A 87 4.98 7.06 13.29
C THR A 87 5.06 8.58 13.42
N ARG A 88 5.76 9.10 14.43
CA ARG A 88 6.01 10.54 14.53
C ARG A 88 7.06 10.95 13.50
N ASP A 89 6.58 11.49 12.39
CA ASP A 89 7.41 11.94 11.28
C ASP A 89 6.76 13.17 10.61
N HIS A 90 7.51 13.88 9.77
CA HIS A 90 7.02 15.02 8.98
C HIS A 90 6.34 16.14 9.78
N LEU A 91 6.71 16.32 11.07
CA LEU A 91 6.14 17.37 11.92
C LEU A 91 6.67 18.78 11.58
N ASP A 92 7.79 18.85 10.90
CA ASP A 92 8.32 20.07 10.27
C ASP A 92 7.30 20.67 9.29
N TYR A 93 6.64 19.82 8.49
CA TYR A 93 5.62 20.22 7.52
C TYR A 93 4.22 20.32 8.15
N HIS A 94 3.75 19.25 8.79
CA HIS A 94 2.37 19.16 9.29
C HIS A 94 2.15 19.90 10.61
N LYS A 95 3.21 20.36 11.30
CA LYS A 95 3.23 21.08 12.58
C LYS A 95 2.76 20.25 13.77
N THR A 96 1.72 19.45 13.63
CA THR A 96 1.18 18.58 14.70
C THR A 96 0.98 17.16 14.20
N PHE A 97 1.04 16.20 15.12
CA PHE A 97 0.73 14.80 14.82
C PHE A 97 -0.72 14.63 14.33
N GLU A 98 -1.63 15.43 14.85
CA GLU A 98 -3.03 15.42 14.44
C GLU A 98 -3.20 15.82 12.98
N ASN A 99 -2.56 16.91 12.56
CA ASN A 99 -2.57 17.35 11.16
C ASN A 99 -1.96 16.29 10.24
N TYR A 100 -0.86 15.68 10.65
CA TYR A 100 -0.23 14.60 9.91
C TYR A 100 -1.16 13.39 9.75
N ARG A 101 -1.79 12.95 10.85
CA ARG A 101 -2.79 11.89 10.84
C ARG A 101 -3.97 12.23 9.93
N ASN A 102 -4.52 13.43 10.07
CA ASN A 102 -5.67 13.88 9.30
C ASN A 102 -5.36 14.02 7.81
N ALA A 103 -4.15 14.43 7.44
CA ALA A 103 -3.69 14.45 6.06
C ALA A 103 -3.72 13.04 5.45
N LYS A 104 -3.17 12.02 6.13
CA LYS A 104 -3.25 10.63 5.66
C LYS A 104 -4.69 10.09 5.63
N LYS A 105 -5.49 10.43 6.66
CA LYS A 105 -6.90 10.01 6.75
C LYS A 105 -7.75 10.53 5.58
N ALA A 106 -7.47 11.73 5.09
CA ALA A 106 -8.19 12.33 3.97
C ALA A 106 -8.14 11.48 2.68
N PHE A 107 -7.08 10.68 2.48
CA PHE A 107 -7.01 9.73 1.38
C PHE A 107 -8.10 8.65 1.51
N PHE A 108 -8.25 8.06 2.69
CA PHE A 108 -9.25 6.99 2.93
C PHE A 108 -10.67 7.54 2.91
N ASP A 109 -10.88 8.73 3.44
CA ASP A 109 -12.19 9.41 3.42
C ASP A 109 -12.64 9.74 1.98
N GLY A 110 -11.68 9.94 1.07
CA GLY A 110 -11.92 10.21 -0.36
C GLY A 110 -12.16 8.96 -1.22
N LEU A 111 -11.95 7.75 -0.69
CA LEU A 111 -12.15 6.53 -1.48
C LEU A 111 -13.63 6.33 -1.84
N PRO A 112 -13.94 5.96 -3.10
CA PRO A 112 -15.30 5.70 -3.52
C PRO A 112 -15.85 4.40 -2.90
N LYS A 113 -17.17 4.23 -2.90
CA LYS A 113 -17.85 3.04 -2.37
C LYS A 113 -17.42 1.74 -3.09
N SER A 114 -17.00 1.85 -4.35
CA SER A 114 -16.51 0.71 -5.14
C SER A 114 -15.10 0.27 -4.78
N ALA A 115 -14.37 1.09 -4.00
CA ALA A 115 -13.01 0.78 -3.58
C ALA A 115 -12.97 -0.09 -2.33
N PHE A 116 -11.77 -0.55 -1.97
CA PHE A 116 -11.48 -1.16 -0.69
C PHE A 116 -10.45 -0.34 0.11
N ALA A 117 -10.49 -0.49 1.42
CA ALA A 117 -9.52 0.08 2.34
C ALA A 117 -8.97 -1.03 3.25
N ILE A 118 -7.70 -1.33 3.15
CA ILE A 118 -7.03 -2.30 4.02
C ILE A 118 -6.28 -1.53 5.10
N THR A 119 -6.52 -1.85 6.37
CA THR A 119 -5.92 -1.15 7.50
C THR A 119 -5.24 -2.09 8.48
N ASN A 120 -4.09 -1.65 9.00
CA ASN A 120 -3.35 -2.34 10.04
C ASN A 120 -4.04 -2.18 11.40
N ALA A 121 -4.63 -3.26 11.91
CA ALA A 121 -5.27 -3.27 13.22
C ALA A 121 -4.27 -3.27 14.39
N ASP A 122 -2.98 -3.56 14.13
CA ASP A 122 -1.93 -3.48 15.14
C ASP A 122 -1.45 -2.04 15.39
N ASP A 123 -1.76 -1.10 14.49
CA ASP A 123 -1.51 0.33 14.69
C ASP A 123 -2.71 1.01 15.35
N LYS A 124 -2.46 1.77 16.43
CA LYS A 124 -3.50 2.48 17.18
C LYS A 124 -4.34 3.47 16.33
N ASN A 125 -3.78 3.94 15.23
CA ASN A 125 -4.49 4.83 14.29
C ASN A 125 -5.18 4.05 13.16
N GLY A 126 -4.99 2.74 13.05
CA GLY A 126 -5.51 1.94 11.95
C GLY A 126 -7.00 2.12 11.75
N MET A 127 -7.80 1.93 12.78
CA MET A 127 -9.24 2.10 12.71
C MET A 127 -9.68 3.57 12.52
N VAL A 128 -8.89 4.52 13.04
CA VAL A 128 -9.15 5.96 12.84
C VAL A 128 -9.02 6.34 11.37
N MET A 129 -8.05 5.76 10.65
CA MET A 129 -7.83 6.04 9.22
C MET A 129 -9.04 5.71 8.37
N VAL A 130 -9.75 4.63 8.68
CA VAL A 130 -10.87 4.13 7.88
C VAL A 130 -12.25 4.46 8.46
N GLN A 131 -12.31 5.24 9.53
CA GLN A 131 -13.54 5.52 10.28
C GLN A 131 -14.66 6.14 9.44
N ASN A 132 -14.32 7.01 8.47
CA ASN A 132 -15.29 7.74 7.66
C ASN A 132 -15.27 7.33 6.18
N THR A 133 -14.49 6.31 5.82
CA THR A 133 -14.42 5.85 4.43
C THR A 133 -15.74 5.26 3.97
N LYS A 134 -16.05 5.42 2.69
CA LYS A 134 -17.19 4.76 2.03
C LYS A 134 -16.78 3.40 1.42
N ALA A 135 -15.48 3.13 1.37
CA ALA A 135 -14.92 1.91 0.79
C ALA A 135 -15.21 0.69 1.67
N THR A 136 -15.11 -0.50 1.09
CA THR A 136 -15.15 -1.75 1.85
C THR A 136 -13.91 -1.87 2.71
N VAL A 137 -14.07 -1.86 4.04
CA VAL A 137 -12.97 -1.95 5.00
C VAL A 137 -12.59 -3.41 5.25
N LYS A 138 -11.30 -3.69 5.21
CA LYS A 138 -10.67 -4.93 5.64
C LYS A 138 -9.52 -4.64 6.59
N THR A 139 -9.35 -5.47 7.58
CA THR A 139 -8.29 -5.33 8.59
C THR A 139 -7.23 -6.40 8.43
N TYR A 140 -6.00 -6.10 8.77
CA TYR A 140 -4.96 -7.11 8.92
C TYR A 140 -4.20 -6.94 10.24
N SER A 141 -3.75 -8.06 10.80
CA SER A 141 -3.05 -8.08 12.08
C SER A 141 -2.14 -9.30 12.22
N THR A 142 -1.02 -9.10 12.90
CA THR A 142 -0.12 -10.18 13.35
C THR A 142 -0.33 -10.51 14.83
N ARG A 143 -1.24 -9.81 15.54
CA ARG A 143 -1.40 -9.90 17.01
C ARG A 143 -2.84 -10.16 17.45
N SER A 144 -3.81 -9.67 16.71
CA SER A 144 -5.23 -9.69 17.10
C SER A 144 -6.12 -10.29 16.03
N VAL A 145 -7.42 -10.39 16.33
CA VAL A 145 -8.41 -10.84 15.35
C VAL A 145 -8.55 -9.77 14.26
N ALA A 146 -8.45 -10.20 13.02
CA ALA A 146 -8.57 -9.37 11.84
C ALA A 146 -9.11 -10.19 10.67
N ASP A 147 -9.46 -9.52 9.54
CA ASP A 147 -9.89 -10.21 8.31
C ASP A 147 -8.75 -11.03 7.71
N PHE A 148 -7.51 -10.50 7.74
CA PHE A 148 -6.30 -11.19 7.31
C PHE A 148 -5.35 -11.33 8.49
N LYS A 149 -4.81 -12.53 8.70
CA LYS A 149 -3.93 -12.84 9.82
C LYS A 149 -2.66 -13.52 9.36
N ALA A 150 -1.58 -13.26 10.08
CA ALA A 150 -0.36 -14.02 9.93
C ALA A 150 0.30 -14.24 11.29
N ARG A 151 0.97 -15.39 11.44
CA ARG A 151 1.86 -15.67 12.56
C ARG A 151 3.18 -16.22 12.05
N ILE A 152 4.25 -15.96 12.79
CA ILE A 152 5.55 -16.54 12.52
C ILE A 152 5.56 -17.93 13.12
N ILE A 153 5.82 -18.95 12.29
CA ILE A 153 6.07 -20.33 12.71
C ILE A 153 7.53 -20.45 13.12
N GLU A 154 8.43 -20.06 12.21
CA GLU A 154 9.88 -20.11 12.41
C GLU A 154 10.54 -18.84 11.82
N CYS A 155 11.67 -18.44 12.41
CA CYS A 155 12.47 -17.33 11.94
C CYS A 155 13.96 -17.72 11.94
N HIS A 156 14.57 -17.69 10.76
CA HIS A 156 15.96 -18.02 10.50
C HIS A 156 16.70 -16.85 9.87
N PHE A 157 18.01 -16.94 9.77
CA PHE A 157 18.86 -15.93 9.10
C PHE A 157 18.52 -15.79 7.60
N GLU A 158 18.04 -16.87 6.97
CA GLU A 158 17.75 -16.92 5.53
C GLU A 158 16.30 -16.56 5.20
N GLY A 159 15.44 -16.41 6.21
CA GLY A 159 14.03 -16.10 6.00
C GLY A 159 13.11 -16.54 7.14
N MET A 160 11.84 -16.53 6.87
CA MET A 160 10.80 -16.91 7.83
C MET A 160 9.83 -17.91 7.22
N TYR A 161 9.31 -18.82 8.08
CA TYR A 161 8.11 -19.58 7.79
C TYR A 161 6.92 -18.94 8.51
N LEU A 162 5.91 -18.62 7.74
CA LEU A 162 4.72 -17.92 8.19
C LEU A 162 3.49 -18.80 7.97
N GLU A 163 2.50 -18.68 8.84
CA GLU A 163 1.13 -19.05 8.51
C GLU A 163 0.36 -17.77 8.19
N MET A 164 -0.27 -17.71 7.02
CA MET A 164 -1.10 -16.61 6.56
C MET A 164 -2.48 -17.16 6.18
N ASP A 165 -3.50 -16.82 6.98
CA ASP A 165 -4.89 -17.32 6.81
C ASP A 165 -4.99 -18.85 6.62
N GLY A 166 -4.19 -19.62 7.37
CA GLY A 166 -4.17 -21.08 7.31
C GLY A 166 -3.25 -21.69 6.25
N HIS A 167 -2.55 -20.87 5.48
CA HIS A 167 -1.56 -21.30 4.49
C HIS A 167 -0.14 -21.11 5.04
N GLU A 168 0.70 -22.14 4.94
CA GLU A 168 2.11 -22.07 5.30
C GLU A 168 2.93 -21.53 4.12
N VAL A 169 3.72 -20.49 4.36
CA VAL A 169 4.51 -19.79 3.35
C VAL A 169 5.93 -19.56 3.84
N GLY A 170 6.91 -20.04 3.07
CA GLY A 170 8.32 -19.70 3.25
C GLY A 170 8.65 -18.39 2.54
N VAL A 171 9.29 -17.44 3.25
CA VAL A 171 9.66 -16.13 2.70
C VAL A 171 11.11 -15.80 3.00
N GLN A 172 11.81 -15.20 2.03
CA GLN A 172 13.20 -14.75 2.18
C GLN A 172 13.29 -13.34 2.79
N PHE A 173 12.39 -13.04 3.70
CA PHE A 173 12.39 -11.78 4.45
C PHE A 173 12.66 -12.07 5.93
N ILE A 174 13.36 -11.16 6.59
CA ILE A 174 13.62 -11.21 8.03
C ILE A 174 12.99 -9.98 8.71
N GLY A 175 12.65 -10.15 9.99
CA GLY A 175 12.08 -9.07 10.81
C GLY A 175 10.54 -9.02 10.80
N LYS A 176 9.99 -8.89 12.00
CA LYS A 176 8.53 -8.91 12.25
C LYS A 176 7.73 -7.88 11.45
N PHE A 177 8.34 -6.72 11.15
CA PHE A 177 7.69 -5.68 10.37
C PHE A 177 7.41 -6.13 8.92
N ASN A 178 8.25 -7.03 8.37
CA ASN A 178 8.02 -7.58 7.04
C ASN A 178 6.85 -8.56 7.00
N VAL A 179 6.53 -9.23 8.10
CA VAL A 179 5.30 -10.05 8.18
C VAL A 179 4.06 -9.19 8.01
N SER A 180 4.02 -8.03 8.66
CA SER A 180 2.94 -7.06 8.51
C SER A 180 2.85 -6.52 7.07
N ASN A 181 4.00 -6.22 6.44
CA ASN A 181 4.05 -5.78 5.04
C ASN A 181 3.54 -6.87 4.08
N LEU A 182 3.99 -8.12 4.26
CA LEU A 182 3.57 -9.26 3.44
C LEU A 182 2.07 -9.54 3.61
N LEU A 183 1.55 -9.41 4.82
CA LEU A 183 0.12 -9.60 5.09
C LEU A 183 -0.73 -8.52 4.42
N ALA A 184 -0.25 -7.27 4.38
CA ALA A 184 -0.90 -6.19 3.62
C ALA A 184 -0.89 -6.47 2.11
N VAL A 185 0.22 -7.02 1.58
CA VAL A 185 0.33 -7.44 0.17
C VAL A 185 -0.64 -8.57 -0.13
N TYR A 186 -0.68 -9.60 0.71
CA TYR A 186 -1.60 -10.73 0.60
C TYR A 186 -3.06 -10.27 0.60
N GLY A 187 -3.48 -9.50 1.60
CA GLY A 187 -4.84 -8.99 1.69
C GLY A 187 -5.23 -8.14 0.48
N THR A 188 -4.28 -7.34 -0.05
CA THR A 188 -4.51 -6.56 -1.27
C THR A 188 -4.71 -7.46 -2.48
N ALA A 189 -3.91 -8.51 -2.64
CA ALA A 189 -4.07 -9.46 -3.73
C ALA A 189 -5.43 -10.16 -3.69
N VAL A 190 -5.87 -10.59 -2.51
CA VAL A 190 -7.20 -11.19 -2.31
C VAL A 190 -8.31 -10.19 -2.67
N MET A 191 -8.20 -8.92 -2.24
CA MET A 191 -9.18 -7.88 -2.59
C MET A 191 -9.21 -7.55 -4.07
N LEU A 192 -8.11 -7.79 -4.79
CA LEU A 192 -8.00 -7.67 -6.26
C LEU A 192 -8.36 -8.98 -6.98
N GLY A 193 -8.97 -9.95 -6.29
CA GLY A 193 -9.52 -11.17 -6.88
C GLY A 193 -8.49 -12.26 -7.14
N LYS A 194 -7.31 -12.21 -6.51
CA LYS A 194 -6.35 -13.30 -6.59
C LYS A 194 -6.68 -14.37 -5.53
N ASN A 195 -6.50 -15.62 -5.91
CA ASN A 195 -6.66 -16.73 -4.96
C ASN A 195 -5.49 -16.76 -3.98
N PRO A 196 -5.74 -17.15 -2.73
CA PRO A 196 -4.71 -17.37 -1.73
C PRO A 196 -3.66 -18.40 -2.15
#